data_11e40a3d391769d48b6b30b2cc7595dd
#
_entry.id   11e40a3d391769d48b6b30b2cc7595dd
#
_cell.length_a   1.000
_cell.length_b   1.000
_cell.length_c   1.000
_cell.angle_alpha   90.00
_cell.angle_beta   90.00
_cell.angle_gamma   90.00
#
_symmetry.space_group_name_H-M   'P 1'
#
loop_
_entity.id
_entity.type
_entity.pdbx_description
1 polymer ?
#
loop_
_entity_poly.entity_id
_entity_poly.type
_entity_poly.pdbx_seq_one_letter_code
_entity_poly.pdbx_strand_id
1 'polypeptide(L)'
;VYDNPVGVLTNNPPFPLQLFALNNYAGASRRQPENTFAGTLKLDAYSRGMGGMGIPGDLSSQSRFVKVAFTKLNSISGESEKESVSQFFHILGSVDQQRGCCEVDEGKYEITIYTSCCNATKGIYYYTTYDNHQISAVDLHEEDLDADELSRYPMITECEIHWQNKN
;
A
#
# COMPACT_ATOMS: atom_id res chain seq x y z
N VAL A 1 -4.09 -6.22 23.67
CA VAL A 1 -4.76 -6.47 22.39
C VAL A 1 -5.65 -5.29 22.11
N TYR A 2 -5.62 -4.77 20.88
CA TYR A 2 -6.47 -3.66 20.42
C TYR A 2 -7.28 -4.13 19.21
N ASP A 3 -8.52 -3.67 19.11
CA ASP A 3 -9.29 -3.80 17.88
C ASP A 3 -8.69 -2.86 16.82
N ASN A 4 -8.57 -3.36 15.58
CA ASN A 4 -8.05 -2.61 14.46
C ASN A 4 -9.12 -2.42 13.38
N PRO A 5 -9.98 -1.40 13.51
CA PRO A 5 -11.10 -1.17 12.59
C PRO A 5 -10.66 -0.76 11.17
N VAL A 6 -9.43 -0.28 11.01
CA VAL A 6 -8.88 0.09 9.70
C VAL A 6 -8.14 -1.04 9.01
N GLY A 7 -7.73 -2.08 9.79
CA GLY A 7 -6.95 -3.20 9.29
C GLY A 7 -5.61 -2.78 8.67
N VAL A 8 -4.96 -1.76 9.26
CA VAL A 8 -3.66 -1.22 8.91
C VAL A 8 -2.81 -1.12 10.18
N LEU A 9 -1.53 -1.38 10.06
CA LEU A 9 -0.55 -1.21 11.12
C LEU A 9 0.77 -0.75 10.51
N THR A 10 1.42 0.22 11.15
CA THR A 10 2.78 0.66 10.82
C THR A 10 3.66 0.67 12.07
N ASN A 11 4.95 0.97 11.92
CA ASN A 11 5.95 0.78 12.98
C ASN A 11 5.73 1.68 14.21
N ASN A 12 5.40 2.95 14.00
CA ASN A 12 5.34 3.99 15.02
C ASN A 12 4.30 5.07 14.67
N PRO A 13 3.79 5.80 15.66
CA PRO A 13 3.80 5.56 17.09
C PRO A 13 2.97 4.31 17.49
N PRO A 14 2.78 4.00 18.79
CA PRO A 14 1.87 2.93 19.21
C PRO A 14 0.49 3.04 18.58
N PHE A 15 -0.10 1.90 18.22
CA PHE A 15 -1.34 1.82 17.43
C PHE A 15 -2.49 2.73 17.90
N PRO A 16 -2.79 2.87 19.22
CA PRO A 16 -3.86 3.79 19.67
C PRO A 16 -3.62 5.25 19.26
N LEU A 17 -2.37 5.69 19.20
CA LEU A 17 -2.02 7.05 18.76
C LEU A 17 -2.13 7.18 17.25
N GLN A 18 -1.77 6.14 16.49
CA GLN A 18 -1.97 6.11 15.04
C GLN A 18 -3.47 6.22 14.70
N LEU A 19 -4.30 5.43 15.40
CA LEU A 19 -5.75 5.45 15.20
C LEU A 19 -6.35 6.81 15.59
N PHE A 20 -5.92 7.37 16.73
CA PHE A 20 -6.37 8.69 17.20
C PHE A 20 -6.06 9.80 16.19
N ALA A 21 -4.88 9.75 15.55
CA ALA A 21 -4.46 10.75 14.57
C ALA A 21 -5.37 10.82 13.33
N LEU A 22 -6.13 9.76 13.02
CA LEU A 22 -7.10 9.78 11.91
C LEU A 22 -8.19 10.85 12.10
N ASN A 23 -8.46 11.28 13.34
CA ASN A 23 -9.41 12.36 13.62
C ASN A 23 -9.02 13.67 12.91
N ASN A 24 -7.72 13.93 12.72
CA ASN A 24 -7.23 15.10 12.00
C ASN A 24 -7.61 15.09 10.51
N TYR A 25 -7.97 13.94 9.97
CA TYR A 25 -8.27 13.70 8.57
C TYR A 25 -9.74 13.34 8.33
N ALA A 26 -10.62 13.57 9.33
CA ALA A 26 -12.04 13.26 9.23
C ALA A 26 -12.74 13.97 8.07
N GLY A 27 -12.20 15.11 7.61
CA GLY A 27 -12.70 15.84 6.44
C GLY A 27 -12.21 15.31 5.09
N ALA A 28 -11.25 14.37 5.08
CA ALA A 28 -10.74 13.81 3.84
C ALA A 28 -11.79 12.91 3.17
N SER A 29 -11.91 13.00 1.85
CA SER A 29 -12.93 12.30 1.08
C SER A 29 -12.43 11.90 -0.30
N ARG A 30 -12.96 10.82 -0.86
CA ARG A 30 -12.78 10.48 -2.28
C ARG A 30 -13.58 11.40 -3.22
N ARG A 31 -14.53 12.16 -2.68
CA ARG A 31 -15.36 13.13 -3.43
C ARG A 31 -14.66 14.48 -3.51
N GLN A 32 -15.05 15.29 -4.49
CA GLN A 32 -14.60 16.67 -4.56
C GLN A 32 -15.11 17.44 -3.33
N PRO A 33 -14.30 18.37 -2.77
CA PRO A 33 -14.72 19.19 -1.65
C PRO A 33 -15.79 20.19 -2.06
N GLU A 34 -16.72 20.43 -1.18
CA GLU A 34 -17.61 21.59 -1.23
C GLU A 34 -16.93 22.77 -0.53
N ASN A 35 -17.29 24.00 -0.94
CA ASN A 35 -16.78 25.18 -0.28
C ASN A 35 -17.44 25.36 1.10
N THR A 36 -16.76 24.86 2.13
CA THR A 36 -17.15 25.06 3.55
C THR A 36 -16.26 26.08 4.26
N PHE A 37 -15.28 26.67 3.54
CA PHE A 37 -14.33 27.62 4.14
C PHE A 37 -15.00 28.95 4.53
N ALA A 38 -15.73 29.55 3.59
CA ALA A 38 -16.54 30.74 3.86
C ALA A 38 -17.61 30.93 2.77
N GLY A 39 -18.86 31.14 3.16
CA GLY A 39 -19.96 31.35 2.21
C GLY A 39 -19.83 32.64 1.39
N THR A 40 -19.02 33.58 1.84
CA THR A 40 -18.77 34.87 1.17
C THR A 40 -17.70 34.79 0.07
N LEU A 41 -16.93 33.71 0.00
CA LEU A 41 -15.90 33.50 -0.99
C LEU A 41 -16.32 32.39 -1.96
N LYS A 42 -16.18 32.65 -3.26
CA LYS A 42 -16.34 31.60 -4.25
C LYS A 42 -15.01 30.85 -4.39
N LEU A 43 -14.98 29.62 -3.86
CA LEU A 43 -13.85 28.70 -3.94
C LEU A 43 -14.30 27.44 -4.67
N ASP A 44 -13.73 27.18 -5.82
CA ASP A 44 -14.09 26.04 -6.65
C ASP A 44 -12.94 25.01 -6.67
N ALA A 45 -13.29 23.74 -6.74
CA ALA A 45 -12.32 22.68 -6.98
C ALA A 45 -11.75 22.79 -8.39
N TYR A 46 -10.44 22.96 -8.51
CA TYR A 46 -9.74 23.16 -9.79
C TYR A 46 -9.11 21.87 -10.35
N SER A 47 -9.13 20.77 -9.55
CA SER A 47 -8.55 19.47 -9.94
C SER A 47 -9.35 18.31 -9.35
N ARG A 48 -9.27 17.14 -9.97
CA ARG A 48 -9.79 15.89 -9.38
C ARG A 48 -8.91 15.46 -8.20
N GLY A 49 -9.50 14.75 -7.23
CA GLY A 49 -8.78 14.24 -6.05
C GLY A 49 -8.60 15.25 -4.92
N MET A 50 -9.09 16.48 -5.05
CA MET A 50 -8.94 17.51 -4.01
C MET A 50 -9.62 17.18 -2.68
N GLY A 51 -10.55 16.22 -2.64
CA GLY A 51 -11.10 15.72 -1.38
C GLY A 51 -10.08 15.05 -0.46
N GLY A 52 -8.93 14.61 -1.02
CA GLY A 52 -7.79 14.06 -0.26
C GLY A 52 -6.77 15.12 0.18
N MET A 53 -7.03 16.42 -0.02
CA MET A 53 -6.09 17.46 0.40
C MET A 53 -5.84 17.41 1.90
N GLY A 54 -4.56 17.50 2.29
CA GLY A 54 -4.12 17.39 3.67
C GLY A 54 -3.73 15.97 4.11
N ILE A 55 -4.05 14.93 3.33
CA ILE A 55 -3.50 13.60 3.57
C ILE A 55 -1.98 13.67 3.40
N PRO A 56 -1.19 13.20 4.39
CA PRO A 56 0.26 13.36 4.35
C PRO A 56 0.90 12.51 3.24
N GLY A 57 1.96 13.03 2.66
CA GLY A 57 2.70 12.37 1.58
C GLY A 57 4.12 11.97 1.93
N ASP A 58 4.60 12.30 3.14
CA ASP A 58 5.93 11.93 3.60
C ASP A 58 6.02 10.43 3.98
N LEU A 59 7.24 9.93 4.12
CA LEU A 59 7.52 8.51 4.35
C LEU A 59 7.57 8.10 5.82
N SER A 60 7.23 9.01 6.75
CA SER A 60 7.17 8.65 8.16
C SER A 60 6.11 7.58 8.43
N SER A 61 6.32 6.79 9.47
CA SER A 61 5.42 5.69 9.82
C SER A 61 3.97 6.17 10.04
N GLN A 62 3.78 7.31 10.72
CA GLN A 62 2.45 7.89 10.95
C GLN A 62 1.79 8.35 9.65
N SER A 63 2.55 9.00 8.77
CA SER A 63 2.04 9.47 7.47
C SER A 63 1.67 8.31 6.56
N ARG A 64 2.48 7.26 6.51
CA ARG A 64 2.17 6.02 5.78
C ARG A 64 0.91 5.35 6.34
N PHE A 65 0.73 5.33 7.66
CA PHE A 65 -0.50 4.81 8.29
C PHE A 65 -1.74 5.55 7.79
N VAL A 66 -1.75 6.88 7.87
CA VAL A 66 -2.88 7.71 7.43
C VAL A 66 -3.15 7.50 5.94
N LYS A 67 -2.11 7.56 5.11
CA LYS A 67 -2.23 7.44 3.66
C LYS A 67 -2.75 6.07 3.24
N VAL A 68 -2.21 4.98 3.78
CA VAL A 68 -2.67 3.64 3.41
C VAL A 68 -4.04 3.32 4.00
N ALA A 69 -4.38 3.84 5.20
CA ALA A 69 -5.72 3.69 5.76
C ALA A 69 -6.77 4.38 4.88
N PHE A 70 -6.53 5.64 4.47
CA PHE A 70 -7.42 6.33 3.54
C PHE A 70 -7.54 5.59 2.21
N THR A 71 -6.42 5.18 1.61
CA THR A 71 -6.40 4.47 0.33
C THR A 71 -7.19 3.17 0.43
N LYS A 72 -6.91 2.33 1.43
CA LYS A 72 -7.59 1.05 1.63
C LYS A 72 -9.11 1.21 1.83
N LEU A 73 -9.52 2.14 2.70
CA LEU A 73 -10.94 2.31 3.05
C LEU A 73 -11.77 2.96 1.93
N ASN A 74 -11.13 3.64 0.98
CA ASN A 74 -11.80 4.28 -0.15
C ASN A 74 -11.57 3.59 -1.50
N SER A 75 -10.70 2.58 -1.56
CA SER A 75 -10.49 1.77 -2.74
C SER A 75 -11.66 0.83 -3.00
N ILE A 76 -11.85 0.50 -4.27
CA ILE A 76 -12.83 -0.49 -4.73
C ILE A 76 -12.05 -1.61 -5.38
N SER A 77 -12.22 -2.82 -4.87
CA SER A 77 -11.71 -4.04 -5.49
C SER A 77 -12.65 -4.51 -6.60
N GLY A 78 -12.10 -5.21 -7.59
CA GLY A 78 -12.91 -5.97 -8.54
C GLY A 78 -13.45 -7.27 -7.94
N GLU A 79 -14.20 -8.02 -8.75
CA GLU A 79 -14.84 -9.27 -8.30
C GLU A 79 -13.91 -10.48 -8.41
N SER A 80 -12.92 -10.42 -9.29
CA SER A 80 -11.96 -11.52 -9.49
C SER A 80 -10.79 -11.44 -8.51
N GLU A 81 -10.17 -12.58 -8.25
CA GLU A 81 -8.94 -12.67 -7.47
C GLU A 81 -7.82 -11.81 -8.07
N LYS A 82 -7.64 -11.87 -9.40
CA LYS A 82 -6.61 -11.07 -10.07
C LYS A 82 -6.79 -9.57 -9.83
N GLU A 83 -8.02 -9.09 -9.91
CA GLU A 83 -8.35 -7.68 -9.64
C GLU A 83 -8.10 -7.34 -8.17
N SER A 84 -8.51 -8.22 -7.24
CA SER A 84 -8.29 -8.02 -5.82
C SER A 84 -6.81 -8.00 -5.44
N VAL A 85 -6.02 -8.92 -5.99
CA VAL A 85 -4.56 -8.97 -5.79
C VAL A 85 -3.90 -7.72 -6.39
N SER A 86 -4.27 -7.34 -7.61
CA SER A 86 -3.77 -6.11 -8.25
C SER A 86 -4.10 -4.88 -7.40
N GLN A 87 -5.36 -4.76 -6.93
CA GLN A 87 -5.77 -3.63 -6.08
C GLN A 87 -5.00 -3.60 -4.76
N PHE A 88 -4.69 -4.76 -4.17
CA PHE A 88 -3.88 -4.83 -2.95
C PHE A 88 -2.48 -4.22 -3.17
N PHE A 89 -1.81 -4.56 -4.27
CA PHE A 89 -0.50 -4.00 -4.59
C PHE A 89 -0.59 -2.49 -4.89
N HIS A 90 -1.67 -2.00 -5.51
CA HIS A 90 -1.90 -0.56 -5.67
C HIS A 90 -2.07 0.17 -4.33
N ILE A 91 -2.77 -0.44 -3.36
CA ILE A 91 -2.94 0.13 -2.03
C ILE A 91 -1.57 0.26 -1.34
N LEU A 92 -0.78 -0.80 -1.30
CA LEU A 92 0.55 -0.78 -0.67
C LEU A 92 1.55 0.07 -1.43
N GLY A 93 1.53 0.06 -2.76
CA GLY A 93 2.37 0.94 -3.59
C GLY A 93 2.17 2.43 -3.32
N SER A 94 1.02 2.81 -2.72
CA SER A 94 0.79 4.20 -2.30
C SER A 94 1.73 4.67 -1.19
N VAL A 95 2.38 3.73 -0.47
CA VAL A 95 3.29 4.00 0.66
C VAL A 95 4.67 3.37 0.47
N ASP A 96 5.01 2.99 -0.76
CA ASP A 96 6.35 2.52 -1.11
C ASP A 96 7.41 3.56 -0.79
N GLN A 97 8.54 3.09 -0.30
CA GLN A 97 9.72 3.91 0.00
C GLN A 97 10.72 3.78 -1.16
N GLN A 98 10.93 4.89 -1.85
CA GLN A 98 11.81 4.98 -3.02
C GLN A 98 13.26 5.19 -2.56
N ARG A 99 14.20 4.57 -3.26
CA ARG A 99 15.64 4.73 -3.01
C ARG A 99 16.03 6.22 -3.11
N GLY A 100 16.68 6.72 -2.07
CA GLY A 100 17.12 8.11 -2.00
C GLY A 100 16.15 9.06 -1.29
N CYS A 101 14.90 8.64 -1.01
CA CYS A 101 13.90 9.50 -0.37
C CYS A 101 13.90 9.41 1.17
N CYS A 102 14.52 8.40 1.75
CA CYS A 102 14.68 8.23 3.20
C CYS A 102 16.11 7.77 3.51
N GLU A 103 16.96 8.70 3.92
CA GLU A 103 18.33 8.41 4.33
C GLU A 103 18.34 8.00 5.81
N VAL A 104 18.95 6.85 6.11
CA VAL A 104 19.07 6.30 7.46
C VAL A 104 20.47 6.43 8.03
N ASP A 105 21.48 6.56 7.17
CA ASP A 105 22.89 6.78 7.48
C ASP A 105 23.55 7.31 6.19
N GLU A 106 24.74 7.88 6.28
CA GLU A 106 25.44 8.44 5.12
C GLU A 106 25.51 7.45 3.95
N GLY A 107 24.82 7.80 2.86
CA GLY A 107 24.73 7.00 1.64
C GLY A 107 23.88 5.72 1.75
N LYS A 108 23.15 5.52 2.85
CA LYS A 108 22.24 4.37 3.03
C LYS A 108 20.80 4.82 3.07
N TYR A 109 19.96 4.15 2.32
CA TYR A 109 18.56 4.53 2.12
C TYR A 109 17.62 3.40 2.55
N GLU A 110 16.53 3.77 3.22
CA GLU A 110 15.40 2.87 3.43
C GLU A 110 14.60 2.74 2.12
N ILE A 111 14.27 1.51 1.75
CA ILE A 111 13.47 1.20 0.57
C ILE A 111 12.46 0.10 0.88
N THR A 112 11.38 0.03 0.13
CA THR A 112 10.47 -1.11 0.15
C THR A 112 11.11 -2.28 -0.60
N ILE A 113 11.81 -3.17 0.11
CA ILE A 113 12.57 -4.28 -0.49
C ILE A 113 11.62 -5.22 -1.25
N TYR A 114 10.47 -5.54 -0.67
CA TYR A 114 9.40 -6.31 -1.30
C TYR A 114 8.04 -5.95 -0.71
N THR A 115 7.00 -6.25 -1.45
CA THR A 115 5.61 -6.17 -1.00
C THR A 115 4.97 -7.54 -1.17
N SER A 116 4.20 -8.01 -0.19
CA SER A 116 3.57 -9.32 -0.25
C SER A 116 2.09 -9.29 0.14
N CYS A 117 1.35 -10.26 -0.39
CA CYS A 117 -0.07 -10.47 -0.17
C CYS A 117 -0.35 -11.97 0.00
N CYS A 118 -1.18 -12.31 0.96
CA CYS A 118 -1.65 -13.68 1.15
C CYS A 118 -3.15 -13.79 0.84
N ASN A 119 -3.53 -14.67 -0.10
CA ASN A 119 -4.89 -15.15 -0.21
C ASN A 119 -5.07 -16.34 0.74
N ALA A 120 -5.51 -16.06 1.96
CA ALA A 120 -5.65 -17.08 3.00
C ALA A 120 -6.71 -18.15 2.68
N THR A 121 -7.72 -17.81 1.85
CA THR A 121 -8.75 -18.77 1.42
C THR A 121 -8.21 -19.81 0.46
N LYS A 122 -7.30 -19.41 -0.43
CA LYS A 122 -6.70 -20.31 -1.43
C LYS A 122 -5.30 -20.78 -1.11
N GLY A 123 -4.72 -20.33 0.01
CA GLY A 123 -3.34 -20.69 0.36
C GLY A 123 -2.28 -20.14 -0.59
N ILE A 124 -2.50 -19.01 -1.24
CA ILE A 124 -1.56 -18.47 -2.22
C ILE A 124 -0.85 -17.24 -1.64
N TYR A 125 0.47 -17.25 -1.72
CA TYR A 125 1.34 -16.12 -1.37
C TYR A 125 1.78 -15.40 -2.63
N TYR A 126 1.54 -14.09 -2.72
CA TYR A 126 1.94 -13.23 -3.82
C TYR A 126 2.99 -12.24 -3.36
N TYR A 127 3.92 -11.85 -4.23
CA TYR A 127 4.90 -10.82 -3.92
C TYR A 127 5.38 -10.08 -5.17
N THR A 128 5.88 -8.87 -4.94
CA THR A 128 6.70 -8.08 -5.85
C THR A 128 7.97 -7.68 -5.12
N THR A 129 9.04 -7.36 -5.85
CA THR A 129 10.28 -6.83 -5.27
C THR A 129 10.55 -5.42 -5.78
N TYR A 130 11.50 -4.72 -5.15
CA TYR A 130 11.81 -3.33 -5.52
C TYR A 130 12.16 -3.18 -7.01
N ASP A 131 12.96 -4.09 -7.54
CA ASP A 131 13.41 -4.03 -8.93
C ASP A 131 12.51 -4.83 -9.89
N ASN A 132 11.67 -5.75 -9.39
CA ASN A 132 10.72 -6.51 -10.19
C ASN A 132 9.27 -6.27 -9.73
N HIS A 133 8.54 -5.52 -10.53
CA HIS A 133 7.12 -5.18 -10.27
C HIS A 133 6.15 -6.26 -10.80
N GLN A 134 6.64 -7.29 -11.48
CA GLN A 134 5.82 -8.44 -11.88
C GLN A 134 5.40 -9.20 -10.62
N ILE A 135 4.10 -9.46 -10.48
CA ILE A 135 3.59 -10.25 -9.36
C ILE A 135 4.02 -11.71 -9.56
N SER A 136 4.74 -12.23 -8.57
CA SER A 136 5.12 -13.63 -8.44
C SER A 136 4.25 -14.31 -7.38
N ALA A 137 4.03 -15.61 -7.49
CA ALA A 137 3.18 -16.33 -6.55
C ALA A 137 3.75 -17.71 -6.20
N VAL A 138 3.44 -18.17 -4.98
CA VAL A 138 3.65 -19.54 -4.51
C VAL A 138 2.30 -20.07 -4.01
N ASP A 139 1.86 -21.20 -4.54
CA ASP A 139 0.65 -21.89 -4.09
C ASP A 139 1.04 -22.94 -3.05
N LEU A 140 0.52 -22.81 -1.83
CA LEU A 140 0.78 -23.71 -0.72
C LEU A 140 0.27 -25.14 -1.00
N HIS A 141 -0.79 -25.26 -1.80
CA HIS A 141 -1.40 -26.58 -2.09
C HIS A 141 -0.66 -27.39 -3.17
N GLU A 142 0.31 -26.77 -3.86
CA GLU A 142 1.23 -27.48 -4.76
C GLU A 142 2.46 -28.04 -4.02
N GLU A 143 2.55 -27.79 -2.69
CA GLU A 143 3.64 -28.23 -1.85
C GLU A 143 3.27 -29.45 -1.00
N ASP A 144 4.28 -30.29 -0.69
CA ASP A 144 4.13 -31.33 0.32
C ASP A 144 4.23 -30.70 1.71
N LEU A 145 3.06 -30.46 2.33
CA LEU A 145 2.96 -29.80 3.65
C LEU A 145 3.42 -30.70 4.79
N ASP A 146 3.55 -32.01 4.58
CA ASP A 146 4.00 -33.00 5.55
C ASP A 146 5.49 -33.36 5.36
N ALA A 147 6.19 -32.69 4.45
CA ALA A 147 7.62 -32.91 4.21
C ALA A 147 8.47 -32.55 5.43
N ASP A 148 9.49 -33.35 5.70
CA ASP A 148 10.45 -33.10 6.79
C ASP A 148 11.37 -31.90 6.51
N GLU A 149 11.50 -31.47 5.24
CA GLU A 149 12.34 -30.36 4.81
C GLU A 149 11.51 -29.18 4.33
N LEU A 150 12.04 -27.96 4.54
CA LEU A 150 11.39 -26.72 4.08
C LEU A 150 11.59 -26.52 2.58
N SER A 151 10.49 -26.33 1.84
CA SER A 151 10.52 -25.80 0.49
C SER A 151 11.01 -24.34 0.51
N ARG A 152 11.95 -24.00 -0.38
CA ARG A 152 12.59 -22.68 -0.44
C ARG A 152 12.56 -22.12 -1.86
N TYR A 153 12.03 -20.91 -1.99
CA TYR A 153 11.94 -20.18 -3.24
C TYR A 153 12.79 -18.90 -3.16
N PRO A 154 13.86 -18.77 -3.93
CA PRO A 154 14.57 -17.49 -4.06
C PRO A 154 13.63 -16.43 -4.60
N MET A 155 13.65 -15.24 -4.00
CA MET A 155 12.86 -14.12 -4.53
C MET A 155 13.33 -13.72 -5.93
N ILE A 156 12.39 -13.52 -6.85
CA ILE A 156 12.66 -13.03 -8.20
C ILE A 156 12.87 -11.52 -8.12
N THR A 157 14.11 -11.08 -8.27
CA THR A 157 14.49 -9.67 -8.16
C THR A 157 14.84 -9.04 -9.50
N GLU A 158 15.08 -9.84 -10.54
CA GLU A 158 15.42 -9.32 -11.86
C GLU A 158 14.19 -8.74 -12.56
N CYS A 159 14.33 -7.50 -13.05
CA CYS A 159 13.29 -6.83 -13.81
C CYS A 159 13.25 -7.37 -15.25
N GLU A 160 12.09 -7.87 -15.67
CA GLU A 160 11.84 -8.23 -17.05
C GLU A 160 11.10 -7.11 -17.78
N ILE A 161 11.69 -6.61 -18.88
CA ILE A 161 11.05 -5.63 -19.76
C ILE A 161 10.45 -6.36 -20.96
N HIS A 162 9.13 -6.40 -21.06
CA HIS A 162 8.42 -6.95 -22.21
C HIS A 162 8.43 -5.95 -23.38
N TRP A 163 9.28 -6.21 -24.37
CA TRP A 163 9.35 -5.39 -25.57
C TRP A 163 8.24 -5.77 -26.55
N GLN A 164 7.27 -4.85 -26.78
CA GLN A 164 6.17 -5.10 -27.71
C GLN A 164 6.58 -5.02 -29.19
N ASN A 165 7.71 -4.42 -29.50
CA ASN A 165 8.18 -4.15 -30.87
C ASN A 165 9.57 -4.76 -31.20
N LYS A 166 10.05 -5.64 -30.33
CA LYS A 166 11.26 -6.42 -30.57
C LYS A 166 10.90 -7.90 -30.51
N ASN A 167 11.15 -8.62 -31.60
CA ASN A 167 11.04 -10.07 -31.70
C ASN A 167 12.39 -10.73 -31.32
#